data_e6800d2a30a8995ed554a0dd22eac40c
#
_entry.id   e6800d2a30a8995ed554a0dd22eac40c
#
_cell.length_a   1.000
_cell.length_b   1.000
_cell.length_c   1.000
_cell.angle_alpha   90.00
_cell.angle_beta   90.00
_cell.angle_gamma   90.00
#
_symmetry.space_group_name_H-M   'P 1'
#
loop_
_entity.id
_entity.type
_entity.pdbx_description
1 polymer ?
#
loop_
_entity_poly.entity_id
_entity_poly.type
_entity_poly.pdbx_seq_one_letter_code
_entity_poly.pdbx_strand_id
1 'polypeptide(L)'
;MTEYHSYAEALEEAEAKSHRTGPGPSKLQPALIIPTFWTVESAKVINDFSSKITFEHPTDIEDPDPGLAHVLNSLVNKPRVGKIIIVVGVTDRMLLSRADARVRDIVAAYPQLDIFVMGEAEIGSLFRRLEQLDLGGLIPSLDLDSYGAMRNLGLMAAAVMGKDSVIFIDDDEIVETEGFVETGLFGLGLQIHNGGRLLAKSGFYTNQDGSWQHPTDDEKWTDVMWRQEAAFNKALSTVMQPPRLQPARIAFGGCMALHKDVYTTIAFDPWVTRGEDLDYLINMRLHGGEMYIDDQWSVMHLSSGPKSPALRFKQDVYRFIYEHRKLEFAKSQVDLARVTPESLAPYPGDFVDGSVVLRARLTSLLRALSSDERKAYWHIGTKSIKDAGEYARKHCGNYFALQRAWTYMMERLFNDVPLGTQFKGERSIDRTAFTGEFRAL
;
A
#
# COMPACT_ATOMS: atom_id res chain seq x y z
N MET A 1 13.84 4.72 -32.81
CA MET A 1 14.48 3.74 -31.89
C MET A 1 15.75 4.26 -31.23
N THR A 2 16.13 5.51 -31.43
CA THR A 2 17.37 6.14 -30.90
C THR A 2 17.14 7.01 -29.65
N GLU A 3 15.92 7.31 -29.25
CA GLU A 3 15.64 8.21 -28.12
C GLU A 3 15.55 7.49 -26.74
N TYR A 4 15.33 6.19 -26.71
CA TYR A 4 15.12 5.45 -25.45
C TYR A 4 16.41 4.99 -24.77
N HIS A 5 17.52 4.80 -25.51
CA HIS A 5 18.84 4.54 -24.90
C HIS A 5 19.35 5.73 -24.10
N SER A 6 18.91 6.94 -24.43
CA SER A 6 19.37 8.16 -23.79
C SER A 6 18.79 8.40 -22.38
N TYR A 7 17.68 7.74 -22.00
CA TYR A 7 16.99 8.07 -20.74
C TYR A 7 17.63 7.41 -19.51
N ALA A 8 17.98 6.13 -19.58
CA ALA A 8 18.73 5.46 -18.51
C ALA A 8 20.14 6.03 -18.39
N GLU A 9 20.82 6.26 -19.53
CA GLU A 9 22.12 6.92 -19.57
C GLU A 9 22.04 8.36 -19.06
N ALA A 10 20.97 9.11 -19.34
CA ALA A 10 20.80 10.46 -18.84
C ALA A 10 20.48 10.48 -17.33
N LEU A 11 19.80 9.47 -16.79
CA LEU A 11 19.62 9.30 -15.35
C LEU A 11 20.92 8.92 -14.65
N GLU A 12 21.70 8.01 -15.22
CA GLU A 12 23.04 7.67 -14.72
C GLU A 12 23.99 8.86 -14.80
N GLU A 13 23.95 9.64 -15.89
CA GLU A 13 24.70 10.90 -16.00
C GLU A 13 24.19 11.98 -15.04
N ALA A 14 22.87 12.09 -14.80
CA ALA A 14 22.29 13.03 -13.84
C ALA A 14 22.67 12.64 -12.41
N GLU A 15 22.71 11.34 -12.10
CA GLU A 15 23.18 10.83 -10.82
C GLU A 15 24.68 11.11 -10.63
N ALA A 16 25.49 10.86 -11.65
CA ALA A 16 26.92 11.18 -11.66
C ALA A 16 27.20 12.71 -11.56
N LYS A 17 26.34 13.55 -12.17
CA LYS A 17 26.43 15.01 -12.10
C LYS A 17 25.89 15.57 -10.78
N SER A 18 24.88 14.94 -10.16
CA SER A 18 24.32 15.36 -8.86
C SER A 18 25.32 15.19 -7.71
N HIS A 19 26.30 14.30 -7.85
CA HIS A 19 27.45 14.24 -6.94
C HIS A 19 28.28 15.53 -6.92
N ARG A 20 28.05 16.47 -7.86
CA ARG A 20 28.80 17.74 -7.96
C ARG A 20 28.02 18.97 -7.48
N THR A 21 26.68 18.96 -7.34
CA THR A 21 25.87 20.18 -7.15
C THR A 21 24.72 20.13 -6.15
N GLY A 22 24.43 18.99 -5.49
CA GLY A 22 23.33 18.87 -4.53
C GLY A 22 23.37 17.54 -3.76
N PRO A 23 22.52 17.36 -2.74
CA PRO A 23 22.38 16.06 -2.12
C PRO A 23 21.76 15.10 -3.13
N GLY A 24 22.59 14.32 -3.81
CA GLY A 24 22.16 13.25 -4.70
C GLY A 24 21.37 12.17 -3.92
N PRO A 25 20.64 11.28 -4.62
CA PRO A 25 19.83 10.21 -4.01
C PRO A 25 20.63 9.32 -3.05
N SER A 26 21.94 9.23 -3.21
CA SER A 26 22.85 8.54 -2.27
C SER A 26 22.87 9.12 -0.86
N LYS A 27 22.35 10.32 -0.63
CA LYS A 27 22.27 10.99 0.68
C LYS A 27 20.90 10.89 1.33
N LEU A 28 19.88 10.39 0.63
CA LEU A 28 18.56 10.18 1.21
C LEU A 28 18.63 9.18 2.39
N GLN A 29 17.93 9.52 3.47
CA GLN A 29 17.82 8.69 4.67
C GLN A 29 16.39 8.11 4.75
N PRO A 30 16.14 6.95 4.15
CA PRO A 30 14.82 6.38 4.13
C PRO A 30 14.39 5.87 5.51
N ALA A 31 13.07 5.78 5.73
CA ALA A 31 12.50 4.80 6.62
C ALA A 31 11.95 3.64 5.82
N LEU A 32 12.19 2.40 6.27
CA LEU A 32 11.46 1.25 5.77
C LEU A 32 10.15 1.15 6.56
N ILE A 33 9.02 1.04 5.88
CA ILE A 33 7.70 0.92 6.50
C ILE A 33 7.18 -0.48 6.23
N ILE A 34 6.85 -1.22 7.29
CA ILE A 34 6.32 -2.57 7.23
C ILE A 34 4.94 -2.56 7.91
N PRO A 35 3.84 -2.45 7.15
CA PRO A 35 2.51 -2.72 7.67
C PRO A 35 2.39 -4.22 7.98
N THR A 36 1.81 -4.57 9.13
CA THR A 36 1.58 -5.97 9.51
C THR A 36 0.18 -6.14 10.09
N PHE A 37 -0.53 -7.20 9.69
CA PHE A 37 -1.93 -7.39 10.01
C PHE A 37 -2.16 -8.65 10.80
N TRP A 38 -2.82 -8.52 11.97
CA TRP A 38 -2.96 -9.59 12.93
C TRP A 38 -4.42 -9.96 13.20
N THR A 39 -4.65 -11.24 13.44
CA THR A 39 -5.96 -11.79 13.78
C THR A 39 -5.83 -12.90 14.83
N VAL A 40 -6.94 -13.41 15.30
CA VAL A 40 -7.02 -14.73 15.94
C VAL A 40 -7.78 -15.65 15.03
N GLU A 41 -7.28 -16.85 14.81
CA GLU A 41 -7.91 -17.84 13.95
C GLU A 41 -9.28 -18.23 14.53
N SER A 42 -10.31 -17.52 14.10
CA SER A 42 -11.65 -18.08 14.11
C SER A 42 -12.12 -18.22 12.68
N ALA A 43 -12.44 -19.42 12.26
CA ALA A 43 -13.02 -19.72 10.96
C ALA A 43 -14.24 -18.84 10.60
N LYS A 44 -14.79 -18.10 11.55
CA LYS A 44 -15.89 -17.15 11.39
C LYS A 44 -15.46 -15.85 10.70
N VAL A 45 -14.25 -15.33 10.96
CA VAL A 45 -13.78 -14.04 10.38
C VAL A 45 -13.51 -14.20 8.89
N ILE A 46 -12.93 -15.34 8.47
CA ILE A 46 -12.57 -15.60 7.07
C ILE A 46 -13.82 -15.88 6.20
N ASN A 47 -14.92 -16.36 6.79
CA ASN A 47 -16.14 -16.71 6.08
C ASN A 47 -17.26 -15.66 6.18
N ASP A 48 -16.99 -14.50 6.80
CA ASP A 48 -17.98 -13.44 6.90
C ASP A 48 -18.08 -12.63 5.61
N PHE A 49 -18.92 -13.11 4.70
CA PHE A 49 -19.29 -12.38 3.49
C PHE A 49 -20.02 -11.06 3.74
N SER A 50 -20.38 -10.75 4.99
CA SER A 50 -21.01 -9.48 5.37
C SER A 50 -19.98 -8.37 5.62
N SER A 51 -18.75 -8.70 5.98
CA SER A 51 -17.65 -7.73 6.15
C SER A 51 -17.28 -7.06 4.83
N LYS A 52 -17.04 -5.76 4.87
CA LYS A 52 -16.64 -4.94 3.70
C LYS A 52 -15.17 -5.10 3.37
N ILE A 53 -14.36 -5.13 4.41
CA ILE A 53 -12.90 -5.17 4.35
C ILE A 53 -12.48 -6.42 5.09
N THR A 54 -11.76 -7.28 4.39
CA THR A 54 -11.14 -8.46 4.98
C THR A 54 -9.72 -8.49 4.47
N PHE A 55 -8.75 -8.45 5.37
CA PHE A 55 -7.37 -8.64 4.98
C PHE A 55 -7.20 -10.02 4.34
N GLU A 56 -6.44 -10.11 3.25
CA GLU A 56 -6.32 -11.37 2.50
C GLU A 56 -5.57 -12.43 3.30
N HIS A 57 -4.51 -12.01 4.01
CA HIS A 57 -3.59 -12.90 4.71
C HIS A 57 -3.22 -12.33 6.09
N PRO A 58 -4.20 -12.06 6.99
CA PRO A 58 -3.83 -11.64 8.33
C PRO A 58 -3.11 -12.78 9.05
N THR A 59 -2.01 -12.45 9.72
CA THR A 59 -1.22 -13.40 10.50
C THR A 59 -1.94 -13.74 11.80
N ASP A 60 -1.99 -15.01 12.18
CA ASP A 60 -2.49 -15.41 13.49
C ASP A 60 -1.52 -14.91 14.59
N ILE A 61 -2.07 -14.33 15.67
CA ILE A 61 -1.26 -13.85 16.81
C ILE A 61 -0.44 -15.00 17.42
N GLU A 62 -0.97 -16.22 17.39
CA GLU A 62 -0.33 -17.42 17.93
C GLU A 62 0.56 -18.14 16.92
N ASP A 63 0.71 -17.63 15.69
CA ASP A 63 1.57 -18.25 14.68
C ASP A 63 3.02 -18.31 15.19
N PRO A 64 3.61 -19.54 15.27
CA PRO A 64 4.98 -19.69 15.72
C PRO A 64 6.03 -19.18 14.73
N ASP A 65 5.67 -19.05 13.44
CA ASP A 65 6.59 -18.67 12.34
C ASP A 65 5.98 -17.57 11.47
N PRO A 66 5.73 -16.36 12.02
CA PRO A 66 5.05 -15.28 11.32
C PRO A 66 5.93 -14.67 10.22
N GLY A 67 5.30 -14.27 9.10
CA GLY A 67 5.98 -13.65 7.96
C GLY A 67 6.86 -12.45 8.34
N LEU A 68 6.41 -11.62 9.29
CA LEU A 68 7.20 -10.50 9.82
C LEU A 68 8.61 -10.92 10.29
N ALA A 69 8.76 -12.09 10.90
CA ALA A 69 10.07 -12.58 11.33
C ALA A 69 10.98 -12.88 10.12
N HIS A 70 10.42 -13.45 9.04
CA HIS A 70 11.16 -13.70 7.81
C HIS A 70 11.61 -12.41 7.12
N VAL A 71 10.74 -11.40 7.05
CA VAL A 71 11.08 -10.06 6.53
C VAL A 71 12.23 -9.46 7.32
N LEU A 72 12.11 -9.41 8.67
CA LEU A 72 13.15 -8.83 9.51
C LEU A 72 14.49 -9.59 9.38
N ASN A 73 14.44 -10.92 9.31
CA ASN A 73 15.63 -11.73 9.10
C ASN A 73 16.30 -11.42 7.74
N SER A 74 15.53 -11.21 6.69
CA SER A 74 16.05 -10.86 5.37
C SER A 74 16.72 -9.49 5.32
N LEU A 75 16.37 -8.58 6.24
CA LEU A 75 16.94 -7.22 6.35
C LEU A 75 18.22 -7.20 7.21
N VAL A 76 18.47 -8.23 8.00
CA VAL A 76 19.72 -8.32 8.78
C VAL A 76 20.93 -8.31 7.86
N ASN A 77 21.89 -7.44 8.17
CA ASN A 77 23.13 -7.24 7.38
C ASN A 77 22.94 -6.65 5.97
N LYS A 78 21.72 -6.26 5.57
CA LYS A 78 21.57 -5.50 4.33
C LYS A 78 22.10 -4.07 4.51
N PRO A 79 22.85 -3.55 3.52
CA PRO A 79 23.40 -2.19 3.62
C PRO A 79 22.28 -1.13 3.63
N ARG A 80 22.55 -0.02 4.29
CA ARG A 80 21.69 1.16 4.37
C ARG A 80 20.27 0.93 4.90
N VAL A 81 19.96 -0.22 5.49
CA VAL A 81 18.76 -0.42 6.29
C VAL A 81 18.85 0.50 7.51
N GLY A 82 18.17 1.64 7.42
CA GLY A 82 18.13 2.64 8.50
C GLY A 82 16.99 2.36 9.48
N LYS A 83 16.14 3.39 9.71
CA LYS A 83 14.96 3.23 10.56
C LYS A 83 13.94 2.31 9.90
N ILE A 84 13.48 1.29 10.62
CA ILE A 84 12.32 0.47 10.26
C ILE A 84 11.13 0.93 11.11
N ILE A 85 9.99 1.17 10.50
CA ILE A 85 8.71 1.51 11.12
C ILE A 85 7.76 0.35 10.88
N ILE A 86 7.42 -0.40 11.91
CA ILE A 86 6.42 -1.46 11.84
C ILE A 86 5.09 -0.88 12.31
N VAL A 87 4.06 -0.95 11.46
CA VAL A 87 2.72 -0.45 11.79
C VAL A 87 1.81 -1.63 12.08
N VAL A 88 1.25 -1.67 13.32
CA VAL A 88 0.45 -2.81 13.77
C VAL A 88 -1.01 -2.59 13.44
N GLY A 89 -1.54 -3.38 12.50
CA GLY A 89 -2.95 -3.45 12.14
C GLY A 89 -3.62 -4.72 12.69
N VAL A 90 -4.93 -4.67 12.85
CA VAL A 90 -5.71 -5.78 13.39
C VAL A 90 -7.06 -5.89 12.69
N THR A 91 -7.59 -7.10 12.59
CA THR A 91 -8.93 -7.36 12.06
C THR A 91 -10.05 -6.95 13.03
N ASP A 92 -9.73 -6.85 14.31
CA ASP A 92 -10.62 -6.38 15.38
C ASP A 92 -9.79 -5.54 16.36
N ARG A 93 -10.25 -4.34 16.68
CA ARG A 93 -9.55 -3.41 17.58
C ARG A 93 -9.26 -3.99 18.99
N MET A 94 -10.09 -4.92 19.46
CA MET A 94 -9.86 -5.61 20.72
C MET A 94 -8.57 -6.46 20.73
N LEU A 95 -8.04 -6.78 19.56
CA LEU A 95 -6.79 -7.55 19.42
C LEU A 95 -5.54 -6.68 19.46
N LEU A 96 -5.67 -5.35 19.36
CA LEU A 96 -4.53 -4.45 19.17
C LEU A 96 -3.45 -4.61 20.23
N SER A 97 -3.83 -4.66 21.49
CA SER A 97 -2.88 -4.82 22.61
C SER A 97 -2.12 -6.15 22.55
N ARG A 98 -2.80 -7.24 22.15
CA ARG A 98 -2.18 -8.56 21.98
C ARG A 98 -1.25 -8.60 20.78
N ALA A 99 -1.69 -8.04 19.65
CA ALA A 99 -0.89 -7.95 18.44
C ALA A 99 0.35 -7.07 18.65
N ASP A 100 0.21 -5.91 19.32
CA ASP A 100 1.33 -5.04 19.67
C ASP A 100 2.36 -5.77 20.54
N ALA A 101 1.92 -6.48 21.60
CA ALA A 101 2.81 -7.28 22.45
C ALA A 101 3.53 -8.35 21.61
N ARG A 102 2.81 -9.08 20.74
CA ARG A 102 3.40 -10.11 19.87
C ARG A 102 4.44 -9.53 18.93
N VAL A 103 4.14 -8.40 18.25
CA VAL A 103 5.11 -7.72 17.39
C VAL A 103 6.36 -7.29 18.15
N ARG A 104 6.21 -6.74 19.35
CA ARG A 104 7.35 -6.36 20.20
C ARG A 104 8.20 -7.56 20.63
N ASP A 105 7.58 -8.70 20.90
CA ASP A 105 8.30 -9.94 21.21
C ASP A 105 9.11 -10.44 20.00
N ILE A 106 8.55 -10.37 18.78
CA ILE A 106 9.27 -10.69 17.54
C ILE A 106 10.45 -9.72 17.35
N VAL A 107 10.22 -8.42 17.48
CA VAL A 107 11.23 -7.37 17.27
C VAL A 107 12.40 -7.51 18.26
N ALA A 108 12.14 -7.98 19.49
CA ALA A 108 13.17 -8.17 20.50
C ALA A 108 14.27 -9.17 20.08
N ALA A 109 13.98 -10.06 19.11
CA ALA A 109 14.96 -10.97 18.54
C ALA A 109 15.96 -10.30 17.56
N TYR A 110 15.71 -9.05 17.15
CA TYR A 110 16.50 -8.32 16.17
C TYR A 110 17.12 -7.02 16.71
N PRO A 111 17.94 -7.08 17.78
CA PRO A 111 18.51 -5.88 18.42
C PRO A 111 19.48 -5.09 17.52
N GLN A 112 19.97 -5.70 16.44
CA GLN A 112 20.84 -5.08 15.44
C GLN A 112 20.10 -4.17 14.45
N LEU A 113 18.77 -4.26 14.36
CA LEU A 113 17.94 -3.41 13.51
C LEU A 113 17.38 -2.23 14.34
N ASP A 114 17.37 -1.03 13.74
CA ASP A 114 16.78 0.15 14.38
C ASP A 114 15.27 0.21 14.10
N ILE A 115 14.49 -0.52 14.90
CA ILE A 115 13.05 -0.71 14.72
C ILE A 115 12.24 0.21 15.64
N PHE A 116 11.22 0.82 15.10
CA PHE A 116 10.15 1.52 15.80
C PHE A 116 8.82 0.80 15.53
N VAL A 117 8.16 0.36 16.59
CA VAL A 117 6.83 -0.24 16.50
C VAL A 117 5.79 0.85 16.71
N MET A 118 4.97 1.11 15.73
CA MET A 118 3.79 1.96 15.82
C MET A 118 2.60 1.10 16.22
N GLY A 119 2.51 0.82 17.50
CA GLY A 119 1.49 0.02 18.16
C GLY A 119 0.44 0.87 18.88
N GLU A 120 -0.21 0.29 19.88
CA GLU A 120 -1.35 0.90 20.58
C GLU A 120 -1.00 2.27 21.19
N ALA A 121 0.11 2.35 21.91
CA ALA A 121 0.52 3.55 22.63
C ALA A 121 0.93 4.69 21.68
N GLU A 122 1.70 4.37 20.64
CA GLU A 122 2.20 5.32 19.64
C GLU A 122 1.06 5.88 18.79
N ILE A 123 0.11 5.02 18.38
CA ILE A 123 -1.11 5.43 17.65
C ILE A 123 -1.96 6.35 18.56
N GLY A 124 -2.14 5.99 19.84
CA GLY A 124 -2.84 6.84 20.79
C GLY A 124 -2.17 8.20 20.99
N SER A 125 -0.84 8.25 20.98
CA SER A 125 -0.08 9.51 21.08
C SER A 125 -0.23 10.36 19.84
N LEU A 126 -0.21 9.75 18.64
CA LEU A 126 -0.48 10.43 17.38
C LEU A 126 -1.91 11.03 17.37
N PHE A 127 -2.92 10.27 17.78
CA PHE A 127 -4.30 10.76 17.78
C PHE A 127 -4.48 11.94 18.75
N ARG A 128 -3.92 11.86 19.97
CA ARG A 128 -3.91 13.01 20.89
C ARG A 128 -3.20 14.23 20.29
N ARG A 129 -2.12 14.01 19.53
CA ARG A 129 -1.42 15.11 18.86
C ARG A 129 -2.25 15.75 17.76
N LEU A 130 -2.96 14.95 16.96
CA LEU A 130 -3.90 15.48 15.97
C LEU A 130 -5.02 16.30 16.58
N GLU A 131 -5.57 15.88 17.72
CA GLU A 131 -6.55 16.67 18.47
C GLU A 131 -5.97 18.02 18.92
N GLN A 132 -4.75 18.05 19.46
CA GLN A 132 -4.05 19.28 19.85
C GLN A 132 -3.77 20.23 18.67
N LEU A 133 -3.71 19.71 17.46
CA LEU A 133 -3.50 20.47 16.22
C LEU A 133 -4.83 20.87 15.53
N ASP A 134 -5.97 20.63 16.17
CA ASP A 134 -7.32 20.83 15.60
C ASP A 134 -7.57 19.95 14.35
N LEU A 135 -6.90 18.80 14.25
CA LEU A 135 -6.99 17.83 13.16
C LEU A 135 -7.72 16.54 13.56
N GLY A 136 -8.34 16.50 14.74
CA GLY A 136 -9.06 15.33 15.27
C GLY A 136 -10.15 14.79 14.33
N GLY A 137 -10.75 15.62 13.48
CA GLY A 137 -11.71 15.22 12.47
C GLY A 137 -11.17 14.25 11.41
N LEU A 138 -9.84 14.09 11.29
CA LEU A 138 -9.19 13.15 10.37
C LEU A 138 -8.97 11.75 10.96
N ILE A 139 -9.06 11.60 12.28
CA ILE A 139 -8.84 10.31 12.98
C ILE A 139 -9.71 9.18 12.41
N PRO A 140 -10.99 9.39 12.05
CA PRO A 140 -11.80 8.32 11.44
C PRO A 140 -11.28 7.81 10.09
N SER A 141 -10.37 8.52 9.42
CA SER A 141 -9.70 8.06 8.19
C SER A 141 -8.44 7.23 8.44
N LEU A 142 -8.07 7.02 9.70
CA LEU A 142 -6.87 6.30 10.13
C LEU A 142 -7.25 4.98 10.83
N ASP A 143 -8.24 4.28 10.29
CA ASP A 143 -8.74 3.03 10.86
C ASP A 143 -7.78 1.86 10.63
N LEU A 144 -7.55 1.05 11.68
CA LEU A 144 -6.56 -0.04 11.69
C LEU A 144 -6.99 -1.27 10.88
N ASP A 145 -8.21 -1.28 10.35
CA ASP A 145 -8.75 -2.31 9.49
C ASP A 145 -8.64 -1.97 7.97
N SER A 146 -7.86 -0.93 7.63
CA SER A 146 -7.68 -0.46 6.25
C SER A 146 -6.21 -0.46 5.83
N TYR A 147 -5.90 -1.10 4.69
CA TYR A 147 -4.56 -1.10 4.10
C TYR A 147 -4.04 0.34 3.87
N GLY A 148 -4.84 1.20 3.24
CA GLY A 148 -4.44 2.58 2.97
C GLY A 148 -4.22 3.40 4.24
N ALA A 149 -5.06 3.22 5.27
CA ALA A 149 -4.88 3.90 6.56
C ALA A 149 -3.60 3.44 7.26
N MET A 150 -3.26 2.16 7.22
CA MET A 150 -2.02 1.63 7.80
C MET A 150 -0.78 2.22 7.11
N ARG A 151 -0.79 2.31 5.78
CA ARG A 151 0.30 2.98 5.05
C ARG A 151 0.38 4.46 5.42
N ASN A 152 -0.75 5.16 5.54
CA ASN A 152 -0.79 6.56 6.00
C ASN A 152 -0.21 6.74 7.39
N LEU A 153 -0.51 5.86 8.36
CA LEU A 153 0.09 5.89 9.70
C LEU A 153 1.62 5.74 9.62
N GLY A 154 2.12 4.86 8.76
CA GLY A 154 3.56 4.73 8.52
C GLY A 154 4.19 5.99 7.94
N LEU A 155 3.51 6.66 6.96
CA LEU A 155 3.96 7.93 6.40
C LEU A 155 3.99 9.05 7.45
N MET A 156 2.96 9.10 8.32
CA MET A 156 2.91 10.08 9.42
C MET A 156 4.05 9.86 10.42
N ALA A 157 4.33 8.61 10.79
CA ALA A 157 5.46 8.29 11.65
C ALA A 157 6.81 8.68 11.00
N ALA A 158 6.98 8.42 9.70
CA ALA A 158 8.17 8.83 8.96
C ALA A 158 8.33 10.36 8.92
N ALA A 159 7.23 11.10 8.74
CA ALA A 159 7.23 12.56 8.77
C ALA A 159 7.62 13.10 10.16
N VAL A 160 7.06 12.57 11.24
CA VAL A 160 7.45 12.93 12.61
C VAL A 160 8.94 12.71 12.86
N MET A 161 9.51 11.66 12.28
CA MET A 161 10.94 11.36 12.36
C MET A 161 11.79 12.14 11.34
N GLY A 162 11.20 13.03 10.55
CA GLY A 162 11.88 13.89 9.58
C GLY A 162 12.53 13.12 8.42
N LYS A 163 11.95 12.00 8.00
CA LYS A 163 12.51 11.17 6.93
C LYS A 163 12.29 11.82 5.56
N ASP A 164 13.33 11.86 4.75
CA ASP A 164 13.29 12.47 3.42
C ASP A 164 12.76 11.52 2.33
N SER A 165 12.67 10.23 2.66
CA SER A 165 12.10 9.20 1.80
C SER A 165 11.58 8.02 2.62
N VAL A 166 10.71 7.22 2.03
CA VAL A 166 10.21 5.97 2.60
C VAL A 166 10.29 4.85 1.58
N ILE A 167 10.48 3.62 2.06
CA ILE A 167 10.38 2.39 1.27
C ILE A 167 9.40 1.47 1.99
N PHE A 168 8.36 1.02 1.29
CA PHE A 168 7.43 0.02 1.81
C PHE A 168 7.91 -1.40 1.48
N ILE A 169 7.72 -2.29 2.45
CA ILE A 169 7.90 -3.74 2.34
C ILE A 169 6.71 -4.36 3.08
N ASP A 170 6.02 -5.34 2.48
CA ASP A 170 4.91 -6.02 3.15
C ASP A 170 5.44 -7.17 4.04
N ASP A 171 4.66 -7.61 5.02
CA ASP A 171 5.10 -8.56 6.05
C ASP A 171 5.15 -10.03 5.59
N ASP A 172 4.87 -10.28 4.32
CA ASP A 172 5.00 -11.57 3.64
C ASP A 172 6.02 -11.54 2.48
N GLU A 173 7.00 -10.63 2.55
CA GLU A 173 8.02 -10.44 1.52
C GLU A 173 9.43 -10.70 2.04
N ILE A 174 10.34 -11.08 1.15
CA ILE A 174 11.75 -11.30 1.46
C ILE A 174 12.63 -10.43 0.57
N VAL A 175 13.56 -9.71 1.19
CA VAL A 175 14.58 -8.93 0.51
C VAL A 175 15.78 -9.82 0.21
N GLU A 176 15.88 -10.29 -1.04
CA GLU A 176 17.01 -11.11 -1.48
C GLU A 176 18.22 -10.27 -1.89
N THR A 177 17.97 -9.19 -2.61
CA THR A 177 19.02 -8.32 -3.19
C THR A 177 19.81 -7.59 -2.11
N GLU A 178 21.13 -7.64 -2.18
CA GLU A 178 22.02 -6.96 -1.21
C GLU A 178 21.83 -5.43 -1.25
N GLY A 179 21.82 -4.82 -2.43
CA GLY A 179 21.64 -3.38 -2.64
C GLY A 179 20.18 -2.93 -2.74
N PHE A 180 19.25 -3.57 -2.03
CA PHE A 180 17.81 -3.30 -2.11
C PHE A 180 17.45 -1.84 -1.85
N VAL A 181 17.99 -1.25 -0.78
CA VAL A 181 17.70 0.15 -0.41
C VAL A 181 18.31 1.12 -1.43
N GLU A 182 19.54 0.89 -1.85
CA GLU A 182 20.22 1.69 -2.88
C GLU A 182 19.44 1.68 -4.19
N THR A 183 19.00 0.49 -4.62
CA THR A 183 18.20 0.32 -5.83
C THR A 183 16.85 1.02 -5.68
N GLY A 184 16.19 0.90 -4.52
CA GLY A 184 14.95 1.61 -4.22
C GLY A 184 15.09 3.14 -4.28
N LEU A 185 16.22 3.67 -3.87
CA LEU A 185 16.51 5.11 -3.89
C LEU A 185 17.09 5.62 -5.23
N PHE A 186 17.45 4.71 -6.17
CA PHE A 186 18.02 5.09 -7.44
C PHE A 186 17.10 6.06 -8.21
N GLY A 187 17.63 7.21 -8.58
CA GLY A 187 16.91 8.27 -9.29
C GLY A 187 15.89 9.06 -8.47
N LEU A 188 15.55 8.64 -7.24
CA LEU A 188 14.53 9.29 -6.44
C LEU A 188 14.92 10.72 -6.06
N GLY A 189 14.04 11.67 -6.33
CA GLY A 189 14.26 13.12 -6.12
C GLY A 189 14.93 13.84 -7.27
N LEU A 190 15.48 13.13 -8.28
CA LEU A 190 16.15 13.75 -9.43
C LEU A 190 15.16 14.30 -10.46
N GLN A 191 15.61 15.27 -11.24
CA GLN A 191 14.89 15.77 -12.40
C GLN A 191 14.90 14.75 -13.54
N ILE A 192 13.76 14.57 -14.18
CA ILE A 192 13.55 13.74 -15.36
C ILE A 192 13.45 14.63 -16.62
N HIS A 193 13.66 14.03 -17.80
CA HIS A 193 13.78 14.76 -19.08
C HIS A 193 12.63 15.70 -19.43
N ASN A 194 11.42 15.42 -18.97
CA ASN A 194 10.24 16.26 -19.22
C ASN A 194 10.10 17.45 -18.24
N GLY A 195 11.12 17.72 -17.43
CA GLY A 195 11.13 18.82 -16.44
C GLY A 195 10.47 18.49 -15.11
N GLY A 196 9.88 17.30 -14.95
CA GLY A 196 9.38 16.79 -13.68
C GLY A 196 10.49 16.22 -12.80
N ARG A 197 10.10 15.68 -11.62
CA ARG A 197 11.01 14.98 -10.72
C ARG A 197 10.51 13.54 -10.49
N LEU A 198 11.43 12.59 -10.34
CA LEU A 198 11.13 11.24 -9.92
C LEU A 198 10.83 11.25 -8.42
N LEU A 199 9.55 11.28 -8.03
CA LEU A 199 9.15 11.38 -6.63
C LEU A 199 8.56 10.07 -6.08
N ALA A 200 8.15 9.16 -6.95
CA ALA A 200 7.61 7.86 -6.57
C ALA A 200 8.08 6.78 -7.54
N LYS A 201 8.45 5.65 -6.98
CA LYS A 201 8.92 4.50 -7.73
C LYS A 201 8.36 3.21 -7.15
N SER A 202 7.98 2.28 -8.01
CA SER A 202 7.67 0.89 -7.66
C SER A 202 8.71 -0.04 -8.26
N GLY A 203 9.06 -1.08 -7.52
CA GLY A 203 9.67 -2.28 -8.08
C GLY A 203 8.60 -3.29 -8.47
N PHE A 204 8.93 -4.58 -8.40
CA PHE A 204 8.00 -5.66 -8.72
C PHE A 204 8.20 -6.86 -7.78
N TYR A 205 7.24 -7.79 -7.80
CA TYR A 205 7.31 -9.03 -7.04
C TYR A 205 7.89 -10.16 -7.88
N THR A 206 8.74 -10.98 -7.28
CA THR A 206 9.13 -12.27 -7.80
C THR A 206 8.43 -13.37 -6.99
N ASN A 207 8.03 -14.43 -7.67
CA ASN A 207 7.59 -15.66 -7.03
C ASN A 207 8.80 -16.47 -6.51
N GLN A 208 8.57 -17.48 -5.70
CA GLN A 208 9.64 -18.35 -5.18
C GLN A 208 10.45 -19.07 -6.28
N ASP A 209 9.90 -19.24 -7.48
CA ASP A 209 10.58 -19.80 -8.66
C ASP A 209 11.35 -18.72 -9.48
N GLY A 210 11.37 -17.49 -9.02
CA GLY A 210 12.00 -16.35 -9.68
C GLY A 210 11.19 -15.74 -10.82
N SER A 211 10.01 -16.28 -11.15
CA SER A 211 9.11 -15.67 -12.12
C SER A 211 8.45 -14.41 -11.53
N TRP A 212 8.00 -13.50 -12.40
CA TRP A 212 7.31 -12.27 -12.01
C TRP A 212 5.88 -12.18 -12.55
N GLN A 213 5.43 -13.20 -13.27
CA GLN A 213 4.08 -13.27 -13.83
C GLN A 213 3.15 -14.09 -12.92
N HIS A 214 1.88 -13.69 -12.89
CA HIS A 214 0.85 -14.53 -12.30
C HIS A 214 0.56 -15.73 -13.20
N PRO A 215 0.37 -16.93 -12.65
CA PRO A 215 -0.11 -18.06 -13.41
C PRO A 215 -1.46 -17.75 -14.08
N THR A 216 -1.60 -18.01 -15.37
CA THR A 216 -2.85 -17.79 -16.13
C THR A 216 -3.46 -19.11 -16.65
N ASP A 217 -2.82 -20.23 -16.38
CA ASP A 217 -3.22 -21.56 -16.90
C ASP A 217 -4.58 -22.02 -16.35
N ASP A 218 -5.04 -21.45 -15.25
CA ASP A 218 -6.31 -21.78 -14.60
C ASP A 218 -7.48 -20.90 -15.05
N GLU A 219 -7.30 -20.02 -16.06
CA GLU A 219 -8.41 -19.20 -16.57
C GLU A 219 -9.51 -20.09 -17.18
N LYS A 220 -10.65 -20.11 -16.50
CA LYS A 220 -11.83 -20.90 -16.89
C LYS A 220 -12.66 -20.13 -17.91
N TRP A 221 -13.50 -20.84 -18.67
CA TRP A 221 -14.49 -20.22 -19.57
C TRP A 221 -15.42 -19.24 -18.84
N THR A 222 -15.61 -19.40 -17.53
CA THR A 222 -16.38 -18.50 -16.67
C THR A 222 -15.74 -17.13 -16.50
N ASP A 223 -14.43 -17.00 -16.81
CA ASP A 223 -13.64 -15.80 -16.58
C ASP A 223 -13.52 -14.93 -17.83
N VAL A 224 -14.20 -15.31 -18.91
CA VAL A 224 -14.17 -14.59 -20.20
C VAL A 224 -14.39 -13.08 -20.10
N MET A 225 -15.20 -12.64 -19.13
CA MET A 225 -15.47 -11.22 -18.84
C MET A 225 -14.57 -10.62 -17.75
N TRP A 226 -13.68 -11.44 -17.11
CA TRP A 226 -12.90 -11.02 -15.93
C TRP A 226 -11.51 -11.65 -15.93
N ARG A 227 -10.75 -11.47 -17.01
CA ARG A 227 -9.37 -11.97 -17.17
C ARG A 227 -8.38 -11.00 -16.52
N GLN A 228 -8.46 -10.90 -15.18
CA GLN A 228 -7.71 -9.90 -14.43
C GLN A 228 -6.21 -10.20 -14.44
N GLU A 229 -5.81 -11.45 -14.22
CA GLU A 229 -4.40 -11.85 -14.19
C GLU A 229 -3.72 -11.67 -15.55
N ALA A 230 -4.42 -12.02 -16.63
CA ALA A 230 -3.89 -11.79 -17.98
C ALA A 230 -3.74 -10.29 -18.29
N ALA A 231 -4.69 -9.44 -17.87
CA ALA A 231 -4.60 -7.99 -18.03
C ALA A 231 -3.46 -7.40 -17.20
N PHE A 232 -3.29 -7.89 -15.97
CA PHE A 232 -2.18 -7.52 -15.08
C PHE A 232 -0.83 -7.91 -15.70
N ASN A 233 -0.65 -9.17 -16.10
CA ASN A 233 0.58 -9.66 -16.74
C ASN A 233 0.90 -8.87 -18.02
N LYS A 234 -0.13 -8.51 -18.81
CA LYS A 234 0.05 -7.66 -19.99
C LYS A 234 0.53 -6.26 -19.62
N ALA A 235 -0.02 -5.65 -18.57
CA ALA A 235 0.42 -4.35 -18.07
C ALA A 235 1.86 -4.42 -17.59
N LEU A 236 2.21 -5.45 -16.81
CA LEU A 236 3.56 -5.66 -16.29
C LEU A 236 4.57 -5.89 -17.41
N SER A 237 4.25 -6.75 -18.40
CA SER A 237 5.13 -7.02 -19.54
C SER A 237 5.50 -5.78 -20.34
N THR A 238 4.65 -4.76 -20.36
CA THR A 238 4.94 -3.51 -21.10
C THR A 238 5.98 -2.63 -20.40
N VAL A 239 6.13 -2.78 -19.08
CA VAL A 239 7.07 -1.98 -18.27
C VAL A 239 8.31 -2.77 -17.84
N MET A 240 8.34 -4.08 -18.09
CA MET A 240 9.51 -4.95 -17.89
C MET A 240 10.35 -5.03 -19.17
N GLN A 241 10.59 -3.88 -19.80
CA GLN A 241 11.38 -3.71 -21.03
C GLN A 241 12.27 -2.48 -20.86
N PRO A 242 13.43 -2.39 -21.52
CA PRO A 242 14.24 -1.17 -21.51
C PRO A 242 13.43 0.08 -21.91
N PRO A 243 13.73 1.24 -21.33
CA PRO A 243 14.75 1.52 -20.30
C PRO A 243 14.35 1.06 -18.90
N ARG A 244 15.31 0.96 -17.97
CA ARG A 244 15.16 0.54 -16.57
C ARG A 244 13.98 1.23 -15.86
N LEU A 245 13.86 2.53 -15.98
CA LEU A 245 12.79 3.31 -15.37
C LEU A 245 11.76 3.70 -16.42
N GLN A 246 10.51 3.28 -16.23
CA GLN A 246 9.40 3.62 -17.11
C GLN A 246 8.21 4.15 -16.30
N PRO A 247 7.35 5.02 -16.89
CA PRO A 247 6.08 5.39 -16.27
C PRO A 247 5.28 4.14 -15.89
N ALA A 248 4.95 4.02 -14.62
CA ALA A 248 4.30 2.83 -14.07
C ALA A 248 2.87 2.70 -14.60
N ARG A 249 2.47 1.49 -14.95
CA ARG A 249 1.08 1.11 -15.26
C ARG A 249 0.45 0.31 -14.13
N ILE A 250 1.29 -0.24 -13.29
CA ILE A 250 0.96 -1.00 -12.09
C ILE A 250 1.89 -0.53 -10.97
N ALA A 251 1.52 -0.81 -9.73
CA ALA A 251 2.34 -0.56 -8.56
C ALA A 251 2.26 -1.76 -7.61
N PHE A 252 3.31 -1.95 -6.84
CA PHE A 252 3.45 -3.02 -5.85
C PHE A 252 3.69 -2.38 -4.49
N GLY A 253 2.75 -2.59 -3.57
CA GLY A 253 2.73 -1.93 -2.28
C GLY A 253 3.94 -2.22 -1.41
N GLY A 254 4.40 -3.46 -1.41
CA GLY A 254 5.56 -3.87 -0.64
C GLY A 254 6.90 -3.67 -1.37
N CYS A 255 6.89 -3.08 -2.57
CA CYS A 255 8.11 -2.67 -3.26
C CYS A 255 7.93 -1.25 -3.84
N MET A 256 7.72 -0.26 -2.93
CA MET A 256 7.41 1.12 -3.30
C MET A 256 8.30 2.11 -2.54
N ALA A 257 8.93 3.03 -3.27
CA ALA A 257 9.75 4.11 -2.71
C ALA A 257 9.11 5.48 -3.01
N LEU A 258 8.95 6.29 -1.97
CA LEU A 258 8.35 7.63 -2.06
C LEU A 258 9.31 8.68 -1.48
N HIS A 259 9.53 9.75 -2.23
CA HIS A 259 10.22 10.95 -1.73
C HIS A 259 9.30 11.76 -0.82
N LYS A 260 9.87 12.53 0.13
CA LYS A 260 9.07 13.36 1.04
C LYS A 260 8.11 14.29 0.32
N ASP A 261 8.51 14.88 -0.79
CA ASP A 261 7.70 15.84 -1.54
C ASP A 261 6.41 15.20 -2.12
N VAL A 262 6.34 13.87 -2.24
CA VAL A 262 5.12 13.18 -2.63
C VAL A 262 4.38 12.58 -1.43
N TYR A 263 5.05 11.92 -0.50
CA TYR A 263 4.33 11.28 0.60
C TYR A 263 3.72 12.29 1.59
N THR A 264 4.27 13.51 1.66
CA THR A 264 3.67 14.60 2.44
C THR A 264 2.54 15.33 1.71
N THR A 265 2.36 15.08 0.41
CA THR A 265 1.35 15.77 -0.41
C THR A 265 0.24 14.86 -0.90
N ILE A 266 0.46 13.55 -0.99
CA ILE A 266 -0.52 12.58 -1.48
C ILE A 266 -0.72 11.48 -0.44
N ALA A 267 -1.97 11.29 -0.01
CA ALA A 267 -2.38 10.21 0.90
C ALA A 267 -2.72 8.93 0.14
N PHE A 268 -2.54 7.78 0.79
CA PHE A 268 -3.27 6.58 0.40
C PHE A 268 -4.76 6.74 0.69
N ASP A 269 -5.61 6.11 -0.10
CA ASP A 269 -7.06 6.11 0.11
C ASP A 269 -7.45 5.03 1.13
N PRO A 270 -7.96 5.41 2.32
CA PRO A 270 -8.34 4.42 3.33
C PRO A 270 -9.63 3.66 2.99
N TRP A 271 -10.39 4.10 2.01
CA TRP A 271 -11.68 3.50 1.66
C TRP A 271 -11.60 2.55 0.46
N VAL A 272 -10.48 2.49 -0.24
CA VAL A 272 -10.25 1.41 -1.20
C VAL A 272 -10.08 0.10 -0.43
N THR A 273 -10.85 -0.91 -0.81
CA THR A 273 -10.90 -2.15 -0.03
C THR A 273 -9.70 -3.06 -0.23
N ARG A 274 -8.98 -2.87 -1.34
CA ARG A 274 -7.80 -3.63 -1.75
C ARG A 274 -7.09 -2.89 -2.89
N GLY A 275 -5.78 -3.13 -3.07
CA GLY A 275 -4.97 -2.54 -4.15
C GLY A 275 -4.76 -1.05 -3.98
N GLU A 276 -4.55 -0.63 -2.75
CA GLU A 276 -4.23 0.73 -2.34
C GLU A 276 -2.95 1.27 -2.98
N ASP A 277 -2.06 0.38 -3.41
CA ASP A 277 -0.84 0.63 -4.16
C ASP A 277 -1.14 1.18 -5.56
N LEU A 278 -2.00 0.47 -6.30
CA LEU A 278 -2.42 0.92 -7.62
C LEU A 278 -3.34 2.15 -7.53
N ASP A 279 -4.21 2.20 -6.51
CA ASP A 279 -5.00 3.40 -6.23
C ASP A 279 -4.09 4.61 -5.92
N TYR A 280 -2.95 4.41 -5.23
CA TYR A 280 -1.98 5.48 -4.99
C TYR A 280 -1.36 6.00 -6.30
N LEU A 281 -1.04 5.13 -7.26
CA LEU A 281 -0.62 5.53 -8.60
C LEU A 281 -1.70 6.37 -9.29
N ILE A 282 -2.97 5.97 -9.20
CA ILE A 282 -4.11 6.75 -9.73
C ILE A 282 -4.18 8.11 -9.03
N ASN A 283 -4.04 8.15 -7.71
CA ASN A 283 -4.05 9.39 -6.94
C ASN A 283 -2.92 10.34 -7.37
N MET A 284 -1.72 9.82 -7.58
CA MET A 284 -0.61 10.62 -8.11
C MET A 284 -0.96 11.24 -9.46
N ARG A 285 -1.53 10.47 -10.38
CA ARG A 285 -1.95 10.97 -11.70
C ARG A 285 -3.06 12.00 -11.61
N LEU A 286 -4.03 11.83 -10.71
CA LEU A 286 -5.07 12.82 -10.45
C LEU A 286 -4.49 14.17 -9.99
N HIS A 287 -3.36 14.14 -9.29
CA HIS A 287 -2.64 15.35 -8.84
C HIS A 287 -1.50 15.78 -9.78
N GLY A 288 -1.49 15.27 -11.02
CA GLY A 288 -0.52 15.66 -12.06
C GLY A 288 0.89 15.08 -11.89
N GLY A 289 1.07 14.14 -10.95
CA GLY A 289 2.32 13.39 -10.76
C GLY A 289 2.37 12.11 -11.59
N GLU A 290 3.56 11.50 -11.64
CA GLU A 290 3.77 10.18 -12.27
C GLU A 290 4.61 9.30 -11.36
N MET A 291 4.25 8.02 -11.27
CA MET A 291 5.05 6.98 -10.64
C MET A 291 5.84 6.25 -11.71
N TYR A 292 7.02 5.76 -11.35
CA TYR A 292 7.86 4.98 -12.25
C TYR A 292 8.02 3.55 -11.72
N ILE A 293 8.15 2.59 -12.63
CA ILE A 293 8.55 1.22 -12.28
C ILE A 293 10.03 1.03 -12.61
N ASP A 294 10.74 0.30 -11.74
CA ASP A 294 12.14 -0.04 -11.88
C ASP A 294 12.26 -1.56 -12.09
N ASP A 295 12.67 -1.98 -13.28
CA ASP A 295 12.81 -3.39 -13.65
C ASP A 295 14.02 -4.09 -13.01
N GLN A 296 14.82 -3.37 -12.22
CA GLN A 296 15.96 -3.90 -11.47
C GLN A 296 15.73 -3.94 -9.95
N TRP A 297 14.51 -3.59 -9.50
CA TRP A 297 14.19 -3.55 -8.08
C TRP A 297 13.02 -4.46 -7.75
N SER A 298 13.27 -5.47 -6.92
CA SER A 298 12.26 -6.49 -6.61
C SER A 298 12.36 -6.98 -5.17
N VAL A 299 11.26 -7.58 -4.73
CA VAL A 299 11.16 -8.42 -3.52
C VAL A 299 10.58 -9.76 -3.89
N MET A 300 10.94 -10.81 -3.15
CA MET A 300 10.30 -12.11 -3.28
C MET A 300 9.06 -12.17 -2.40
N HIS A 301 7.91 -12.48 -2.99
CA HIS A 301 6.63 -12.59 -2.29
C HIS A 301 6.36 -14.03 -1.86
N LEU A 302 6.09 -14.24 -0.57
CA LEU A 302 5.83 -15.55 0.04
C LEU A 302 4.36 -15.99 -0.08
N SER A 303 3.66 -15.52 -1.09
CA SER A 303 2.22 -15.70 -1.23
C SER A 303 1.76 -17.16 -1.07
N SER A 304 0.81 -17.38 -0.20
CA SER A 304 0.11 -18.64 0.01
C SER A 304 -1.16 -18.80 -0.82
N GLY A 305 -1.42 -17.90 -1.77
CA GLY A 305 -2.65 -17.88 -2.56
C GLY A 305 -3.91 -17.54 -1.73
N PRO A 306 -5.02 -17.15 -2.35
CA PRO A 306 -6.23 -16.76 -1.64
C PRO A 306 -6.90 -17.96 -0.98
N LYS A 307 -7.20 -17.88 0.32
CA LYS A 307 -7.94 -18.92 1.07
C LYS A 307 -9.35 -19.18 0.50
N SER A 308 -9.98 -18.17 -0.12
CA SER A 308 -11.28 -18.27 -0.82
C SER A 308 -11.26 -17.43 -2.10
N PRO A 309 -11.30 -18.07 -3.29
CA PRO A 309 -11.42 -17.36 -4.56
C PRO A 309 -12.66 -16.44 -4.65
N ALA A 310 -13.79 -16.85 -4.05
CA ALA A 310 -14.98 -16.02 -4.05
C ALA A 310 -14.84 -14.77 -3.18
N LEU A 311 -14.15 -14.86 -2.04
CA LEU A 311 -13.87 -13.71 -1.18
C LEU A 311 -12.96 -12.71 -1.91
N ARG A 312 -11.88 -13.19 -2.52
CA ARG A 312 -10.99 -12.36 -3.34
C ARG A 312 -11.75 -11.66 -4.47
N PHE A 313 -12.57 -12.39 -5.21
CA PHE A 313 -13.40 -11.80 -6.26
C PHE A 313 -14.37 -10.74 -5.71
N LYS A 314 -14.97 -10.97 -4.53
CA LYS A 314 -15.81 -9.96 -3.87
C LYS A 314 -15.02 -8.67 -3.57
N GLN A 315 -13.81 -8.79 -3.05
CA GLN A 315 -12.94 -7.64 -2.77
C GLN A 315 -12.60 -6.87 -4.05
N ASP A 316 -12.26 -7.57 -5.13
CA ASP A 316 -12.02 -6.95 -6.44
C ASP A 316 -13.26 -6.24 -6.99
N VAL A 317 -14.46 -6.81 -6.81
CA VAL A 317 -15.72 -6.16 -7.18
C VAL A 317 -15.93 -4.85 -6.40
N TYR A 318 -15.69 -4.85 -5.09
CA TYR A 318 -15.77 -3.64 -4.27
C TYR A 318 -14.74 -2.60 -4.71
N ARG A 319 -13.49 -3.02 -4.91
CA ARG A 319 -12.39 -2.19 -5.35
C ARG A 319 -12.70 -1.50 -6.68
N PHE A 320 -12.97 -2.26 -7.73
CA PHE A 320 -13.13 -1.68 -9.06
C PHE A 320 -14.39 -0.83 -9.21
N ILE A 321 -15.49 -1.18 -8.52
CA ILE A 321 -16.68 -0.32 -8.46
C ILE A 321 -16.37 0.98 -7.70
N TYR A 322 -15.57 0.91 -6.63
CA TYR A 322 -15.13 2.08 -5.89
C TYR A 322 -14.22 2.97 -6.75
N GLU A 323 -13.17 2.41 -7.36
CA GLU A 323 -12.23 3.13 -8.23
C GLU A 323 -12.96 3.77 -9.44
N HIS A 324 -13.87 3.03 -10.08
CA HIS A 324 -14.72 3.61 -11.12
C HIS A 324 -15.47 4.85 -10.63
N ARG A 325 -16.14 4.74 -9.49
CA ARG A 325 -16.90 5.85 -8.91
C ARG A 325 -16.01 7.02 -8.50
N LYS A 326 -14.83 6.74 -7.98
CA LYS A 326 -13.82 7.74 -7.62
C LYS A 326 -13.35 8.51 -8.85
N LEU A 327 -13.07 7.84 -9.96
CA LEU A 327 -12.72 8.49 -11.23
C LEU A 327 -13.85 9.37 -11.76
N GLU A 328 -15.12 8.90 -11.68
CA GLU A 328 -16.28 9.72 -12.05
C GLU A 328 -16.41 10.96 -11.16
N PHE A 329 -16.20 10.82 -9.85
CA PHE A 329 -16.21 11.95 -8.91
C PHE A 329 -15.08 12.94 -9.22
N ALA A 330 -13.88 12.46 -9.51
CA ALA A 330 -12.71 13.29 -9.84
C ALA A 330 -12.95 14.15 -11.09
N LYS A 331 -13.72 13.69 -12.08
CA LYS A 331 -14.08 14.48 -13.26
C LYS A 331 -14.82 15.78 -12.94
N SER A 332 -15.49 15.85 -11.78
CA SER A 332 -16.20 17.03 -11.33
C SER A 332 -15.32 18.03 -10.56
N GLN A 333 -14.07 17.65 -10.27
CA GLN A 333 -13.12 18.50 -9.53
C GLN A 333 -12.25 19.28 -10.53
N VAL A 334 -12.16 20.60 -10.35
CA VAL A 334 -11.50 21.51 -11.32
C VAL A 334 -9.98 21.47 -11.20
N ASP A 335 -9.47 21.13 -10.03
CA ASP A 335 -8.06 21.13 -9.64
C ASP A 335 -7.36 19.78 -9.87
N LEU A 336 -8.08 18.78 -10.40
CA LEU A 336 -7.52 17.48 -10.65
C LEU A 336 -7.26 17.24 -12.14
N ALA A 337 -6.18 16.52 -12.43
CA ALA A 337 -5.90 16.05 -13.78
C ALA A 337 -6.92 14.97 -14.20
N ARG A 338 -7.20 14.91 -15.49
CA ARG A 338 -8.16 13.94 -16.02
C ARG A 338 -7.50 12.58 -16.19
N VAL A 339 -7.87 11.64 -15.34
CA VAL A 339 -7.52 10.22 -15.48
C VAL A 339 -8.73 9.45 -16.01
N THR A 340 -8.55 8.67 -17.07
CA THR A 340 -9.62 7.89 -17.71
C THR A 340 -9.29 6.40 -17.70
N PRO A 341 -10.29 5.50 -17.78
CA PRO A 341 -10.04 4.08 -17.91
C PRO A 341 -9.08 3.72 -19.04
N GLU A 342 -9.18 4.40 -20.19
CA GLU A 342 -8.30 4.17 -21.33
C GLU A 342 -6.84 4.50 -21.03
N SER A 343 -6.59 5.54 -20.20
CA SER A 343 -5.23 5.91 -19.77
C SER A 343 -4.63 4.92 -18.78
N LEU A 344 -5.47 4.06 -18.18
CA LEU A 344 -5.08 3.02 -17.23
C LEU A 344 -5.11 1.61 -17.85
N ALA A 345 -5.46 1.47 -19.14
CA ALA A 345 -5.54 0.18 -19.82
C ALA A 345 -4.15 -0.45 -20.02
N PRO A 346 -4.03 -1.80 -20.02
CA PRO A 346 -5.10 -2.77 -19.85
C PRO A 346 -5.52 -2.99 -18.39
N TYR A 347 -4.70 -2.65 -17.42
CA TYR A 347 -4.98 -2.85 -15.99
C TYR A 347 -4.63 -1.59 -15.19
N PRO A 348 -5.52 -1.09 -14.33
CA PRO A 348 -6.89 -1.54 -14.04
C PRO A 348 -7.94 -1.01 -15.03
N GLY A 349 -7.56 -0.32 -16.10
CA GLY A 349 -8.46 0.41 -16.99
C GLY A 349 -9.67 -0.38 -17.43
N ASP A 350 -9.47 -1.62 -17.92
CA ASP A 350 -10.54 -2.50 -18.36
C ASP A 350 -11.50 -2.92 -17.24
N PHE A 351 -11.16 -2.67 -15.97
CA PHE A 351 -11.97 -3.05 -14.80
C PHE A 351 -12.62 -1.85 -14.11
N VAL A 352 -12.26 -0.63 -14.46
CA VAL A 352 -12.78 0.61 -13.87
C VAL A 352 -13.60 1.44 -14.85
N ASP A 353 -13.95 0.88 -16.00
CA ASP A 353 -14.82 1.48 -17.01
C ASP A 353 -16.30 1.38 -16.62
N GLY A 354 -17.20 1.99 -17.43
CA GLY A 354 -18.65 1.96 -17.18
C GLY A 354 -19.29 0.57 -17.24
N SER A 355 -18.59 -0.47 -17.71
CA SER A 355 -19.08 -1.84 -17.84
C SER A 355 -18.80 -2.71 -16.61
N VAL A 356 -18.04 -2.22 -15.62
CA VAL A 356 -17.57 -2.99 -14.45
C VAL A 356 -18.69 -3.74 -13.72
N VAL A 357 -19.84 -3.09 -13.49
CA VAL A 357 -20.98 -3.70 -12.78
C VAL A 357 -21.58 -4.86 -13.58
N LEU A 358 -21.72 -4.71 -14.90
CA LEU A 358 -22.26 -5.76 -15.76
C LEU A 358 -21.30 -6.95 -15.83
N ARG A 359 -20.01 -6.69 -16.04
CA ARG A 359 -18.96 -7.71 -16.12
C ARG A 359 -18.84 -8.49 -14.81
N ALA A 360 -18.80 -7.81 -13.67
CA ALA A 360 -18.76 -8.43 -12.36
C ALA A 360 -20.01 -9.33 -12.12
N ARG A 361 -21.19 -8.86 -12.51
CA ARG A 361 -22.44 -9.63 -12.36
C ARG A 361 -22.44 -10.88 -13.24
N LEU A 362 -22.11 -10.77 -14.51
CA LEU A 362 -22.04 -11.90 -15.41
C LEU A 362 -21.00 -12.93 -14.95
N THR A 363 -19.80 -12.49 -14.59
CA THR A 363 -18.76 -13.37 -14.08
C THR A 363 -19.19 -14.09 -12.81
N SER A 364 -19.78 -13.40 -11.83
CA SER A 364 -20.25 -14.06 -10.60
C SER A 364 -21.34 -15.10 -10.87
N LEU A 365 -22.27 -14.83 -11.77
CA LEU A 365 -23.31 -15.80 -12.13
C LEU A 365 -22.74 -17.02 -12.87
N LEU A 366 -21.78 -16.81 -13.79
CA LEU A 366 -21.08 -17.90 -14.47
C LEU A 366 -20.27 -18.75 -13.48
N ARG A 367 -19.51 -18.14 -12.58
CA ARG A 367 -18.77 -18.84 -11.53
C ARG A 367 -19.68 -19.58 -10.55
N ALA A 368 -20.87 -19.05 -10.26
CA ALA A 368 -21.86 -19.74 -9.45
C ALA A 368 -22.37 -21.04 -10.07
N LEU A 369 -22.28 -21.22 -11.38
CA LEU A 369 -22.68 -22.45 -12.06
C LEU A 369 -21.62 -23.56 -11.99
N SER A 370 -20.33 -23.21 -11.84
CA SER A 370 -19.23 -24.16 -12.00
C SER A 370 -18.30 -24.27 -10.78
N SER A 371 -18.34 -23.35 -9.82
CA SER A 371 -17.49 -23.36 -8.63
C SER A 371 -18.09 -24.14 -7.48
N ASP A 372 -17.21 -24.65 -6.59
CA ASP A 372 -17.64 -25.23 -5.32
C ASP A 372 -18.22 -24.19 -4.36
N GLU A 373 -17.81 -22.90 -4.50
CA GLU A 373 -18.31 -21.75 -3.72
C GLU A 373 -19.57 -21.12 -4.34
N ARG A 374 -20.47 -21.92 -4.93
CA ARG A 374 -21.66 -21.45 -5.69
C ARG A 374 -22.49 -20.41 -4.96
N LYS A 375 -22.77 -20.64 -3.66
CA LYS A 375 -23.60 -19.73 -2.85
C LYS A 375 -22.93 -18.37 -2.67
N ALA A 376 -21.62 -18.35 -2.51
CA ALA A 376 -20.83 -17.14 -2.37
C ALA A 376 -20.86 -16.30 -3.67
N TYR A 377 -20.58 -16.92 -4.82
CA TYR A 377 -20.66 -16.24 -6.11
C TYR A 377 -22.08 -15.76 -6.45
N TRP A 378 -23.11 -16.54 -6.14
CA TRP A 378 -24.49 -16.09 -6.29
C TRP A 378 -24.79 -14.87 -5.43
N HIS A 379 -24.35 -14.86 -4.18
CA HIS A 379 -24.49 -13.71 -3.28
C HIS A 379 -23.78 -12.47 -3.83
N ILE A 380 -22.57 -12.63 -4.40
CA ILE A 380 -21.83 -11.53 -5.01
C ILE A 380 -22.64 -10.94 -6.16
N GLY A 381 -23.11 -11.74 -7.09
CA GLY A 381 -23.87 -11.30 -8.27
C GLY A 381 -25.20 -10.61 -7.96
N THR A 382 -25.86 -11.00 -6.87
CA THR A 382 -27.18 -10.50 -6.51
C THR A 382 -27.19 -9.39 -5.47
N LYS A 383 -26.28 -9.43 -4.49
CA LYS A 383 -26.25 -8.49 -3.35
C LYS A 383 -24.98 -7.67 -3.28
N SER A 384 -23.80 -8.30 -3.23
CA SER A 384 -22.54 -7.58 -2.95
C SER A 384 -22.23 -6.48 -3.97
N ILE A 385 -22.59 -6.65 -5.25
CA ILE A 385 -22.43 -5.62 -6.29
C ILE A 385 -23.27 -4.37 -5.96
N LYS A 386 -24.49 -4.54 -5.45
CA LYS A 386 -25.33 -3.40 -5.03
C LYS A 386 -24.71 -2.70 -3.82
N ASP A 387 -24.32 -3.50 -2.83
CA ASP A 387 -23.68 -2.99 -1.61
C ASP A 387 -22.36 -2.25 -1.92
N ALA A 388 -21.56 -2.76 -2.87
CA ALA A 388 -20.35 -2.10 -3.36
C ALA A 388 -20.65 -0.74 -4.01
N GLY A 389 -21.73 -0.66 -4.82
CA GLY A 389 -22.17 0.60 -5.42
C GLY A 389 -22.65 1.62 -4.38
N GLU A 390 -23.33 1.17 -3.31
CA GLU A 390 -23.73 2.03 -2.20
C GLU A 390 -22.53 2.50 -1.39
N TYR A 391 -21.61 1.60 -1.09
CA TYR A 391 -20.34 1.89 -0.43
C TYR A 391 -19.52 2.94 -1.21
N ALA A 392 -19.33 2.75 -2.51
CA ALA A 392 -18.59 3.65 -3.37
C ALA A 392 -19.22 5.07 -3.39
N ARG A 393 -20.55 5.17 -3.52
CA ARG A 393 -21.25 6.46 -3.48
C ARG A 393 -21.08 7.19 -2.15
N LYS A 394 -21.06 6.44 -1.05
CA LYS A 394 -20.92 7.00 0.30
C LYS A 394 -19.51 7.50 0.58
N HIS A 395 -18.49 6.81 0.08
CA HIS A 395 -17.11 6.97 0.56
C HIS A 395 -16.14 7.58 -0.45
N CYS A 396 -16.38 7.56 -1.77
CA CYS A 396 -15.43 8.08 -2.74
C CYS A 396 -15.08 9.57 -2.55
N GLY A 397 -16.01 10.37 -2.04
CA GLY A 397 -15.78 11.79 -1.72
C GLY A 397 -14.90 12.00 -0.48
N ASN A 398 -14.86 11.03 0.43
CA ASN A 398 -14.11 11.14 1.69
C ASN A 398 -12.60 11.18 1.44
N TYR A 399 -12.11 10.42 0.46
CA TYR A 399 -10.71 10.49 0.04
C TYR A 399 -10.31 11.93 -0.32
N PHE A 400 -11.09 12.62 -1.14
CA PHE A 400 -10.77 13.98 -1.54
C PHE A 400 -10.86 14.98 -0.38
N ALA A 401 -11.69 14.70 0.63
CA ALA A 401 -11.70 15.49 1.86
C ALA A 401 -10.41 15.27 2.68
N LEU A 402 -10.00 14.02 2.88
CA LEU A 402 -8.71 13.67 3.51
C LEU A 402 -7.55 14.31 2.74
N GLN A 403 -7.52 14.14 1.42
CA GLN A 403 -6.45 14.62 0.56
C GLN A 403 -6.26 16.15 0.64
N ARG A 404 -7.34 16.92 0.71
CA ARG A 404 -7.24 18.39 0.90
C ARG A 404 -6.61 18.79 2.23
N ALA A 405 -6.81 17.99 3.27
CA ALA A 405 -6.22 18.23 4.59
C ALA A 405 -4.82 17.64 4.75
N TRP A 406 -4.47 16.66 3.89
CA TRP A 406 -3.27 15.82 4.05
C TRP A 406 -1.98 16.64 4.08
N THR A 407 -1.77 17.50 3.10
CA THR A 407 -0.56 18.34 3.02
C THR A 407 -0.38 19.21 4.27
N TYR A 408 -1.45 19.90 4.69
CA TYR A 408 -1.42 20.70 5.90
C TYR A 408 -1.10 19.88 7.15
N MET A 409 -1.72 18.72 7.30
CA MET A 409 -1.45 17.82 8.41
C MET A 409 0.00 17.33 8.41
N MET A 410 0.51 16.91 7.25
CA MET A 410 1.88 16.40 7.13
C MET A 410 2.93 17.49 7.36
N GLU A 411 2.69 18.74 6.95
CA GLU A 411 3.53 19.89 7.29
C GLU A 411 3.63 20.12 8.80
N ARG A 412 2.52 19.93 9.53
CA ARG A 412 2.49 20.05 10.99
C ARG A 412 3.18 18.89 11.71
N LEU A 413 3.14 17.73 11.13
CA LEU A 413 3.77 16.52 11.69
C LEU A 413 5.25 16.40 11.32
N PHE A 414 5.70 17.05 10.25
CA PHE A 414 7.08 16.91 9.79
C PHE A 414 8.06 17.49 10.81
N ASN A 415 8.93 16.62 11.36
CA ASN A 415 9.82 16.96 12.49
C ASN A 415 9.09 17.49 13.72
N ASP A 416 7.86 17.01 14.02
CA ASP A 416 7.13 17.41 15.23
C ASP A 416 7.88 16.96 16.47
N VAL A 417 8.50 17.92 17.17
CA VAL A 417 9.35 17.66 18.33
C VAL A 417 8.57 17.06 19.52
N PRO A 418 7.36 17.58 19.88
CA PRO A 418 6.56 17.00 20.96
C PRO A 418 6.25 15.51 20.76
N LEU A 419 5.71 15.15 19.58
CA LEU A 419 5.37 13.77 19.25
C LEU A 419 6.62 12.89 19.07
N GLY A 420 7.67 13.41 18.41
CA GLY A 420 8.95 12.71 18.24
C GLY A 420 9.64 12.40 19.56
N THR A 421 9.44 13.24 20.59
CA THR A 421 9.95 12.97 21.96
C THR A 421 9.15 11.85 22.62
N GLN A 422 7.82 11.82 22.44
CA GLN A 422 6.98 10.72 22.94
C GLN A 422 7.37 9.39 22.28
N PHE A 423 7.55 9.36 20.97
CA PHE A 423 8.01 8.17 20.23
C PHE A 423 9.39 7.64 20.70
N LYS A 424 10.24 8.50 21.27
CA LYS A 424 11.53 8.11 21.87
C LYS A 424 11.37 7.67 23.32
N GLY A 425 10.48 8.34 24.09
CA GLY A 425 10.30 8.15 25.54
C GLY A 425 9.51 6.90 25.90
N GLU A 426 8.60 6.46 25.04
CA GLU A 426 7.80 5.25 25.27
C GLU A 426 8.64 3.95 25.28
N ARG A 427 9.90 4.00 24.83
CA ARG A 427 10.88 2.92 25.04
C ARG A 427 11.28 2.72 26.51
N SER A 428 10.96 3.66 27.42
CA SER A 428 11.46 3.69 28.79
C SER A 428 10.38 3.65 29.91
N ILE A 429 9.09 3.59 29.59
CA ILE A 429 8.01 3.65 30.59
C ILE A 429 7.41 2.27 30.82
N ASP A 430 7.56 1.87 32.05
CA ASP A 430 7.05 0.72 32.77
C ASP A 430 5.56 0.39 32.50
N ARG A 431 5.26 -0.90 32.30
CA ARG A 431 3.98 -1.50 31.94
C ARG A 431 2.84 -1.36 32.99
N THR A 432 2.94 -0.50 33.99
CA THR A 432 2.00 -0.48 35.13
C THR A 432 0.95 0.62 35.16
N ALA A 433 0.83 1.49 34.14
CA ALA A 433 0.02 2.71 34.27
C ALA A 433 -1.05 2.91 33.16
N PHE A 434 -1.65 1.90 32.54
CA PHE A 434 -2.77 2.13 31.62
C PHE A 434 -3.93 1.14 31.80
N THR A 435 -4.69 1.37 32.92
CA THR A 435 -6.11 0.98 32.99
C THR A 435 -6.94 2.27 32.96
N GLY A 436 -7.09 2.87 31.79
CA GLY A 436 -7.88 4.08 31.59
C GLY A 436 -8.91 3.85 30.49
N GLU A 437 -10.16 3.95 30.86
CA GLU A 437 -11.36 3.74 30.10
C GLU A 437 -11.37 4.46 28.74
N PHE A 438 -11.34 3.71 27.65
CA PHE A 438 -11.86 4.18 26.37
C PHE A 438 -13.38 4.00 26.37
N ARG A 439 -14.12 5.08 26.66
CA ARG A 439 -15.56 5.14 26.41
C ARG A 439 -15.79 5.32 24.92
N ALA A 440 -16.66 4.46 24.40
CA ALA A 440 -17.16 4.49 23.06
C ALA A 440 -17.69 5.88 22.65
N LEU A 441 -17.27 6.35 21.50
CA LEU A 441 -17.97 7.34 20.68
C LEU A 441 -18.46 6.67 19.41
#